data_726646d6f6e8869b1e6cc853452e3fe6
#
_entry.id   726646d6f6e8869b1e6cc853452e3fe6
#
_cell.length_a   1.000
_cell.length_b   1.000
_cell.length_c   1.000
_cell.angle_alpha   90.00
_cell.angle_beta   90.00
_cell.angle_gamma   90.00
#
_symmetry.space_group_name_H-M   'P 1'
#
loop_
_entity.id
_entity.type
_entity.pdbx_description
1 polymer ?
#
loop_
_entity_poly.entity_id
_entity_poly.type
_entity_poly.pdbx_seq_one_letter_code
_entity_poly.pdbx_strand_id
1 'polypeptide(L)'
;MRQATSRTGAFVVLKTIADTNERQLLQYLRDIKEQSNHTIPLLDVIDLSVGKTIIALPWKSPLDEVLQLRGRPDNVVSLCLQFIEGVAFLHQHKVAHCDLKPGNVVVDTISESETLPRLFIIDFDLAQSVESEETIAQGWCGTPPWIAPELGSRDGPIQRYSPILADRWACGRMVKHFAKYFPTYEGARKTKLL
;
A
#
# COMPACT_ATOMS: atom_id res chain seq x y z
N MET A 1 -11.17 11.94 1.36
CA MET A 1 -9.82 12.51 1.53
C MET A 1 -9.78 13.94 1.00
N ARG A 2 -9.01 14.82 1.63
CA ARG A 2 -8.79 16.19 1.17
C ARG A 2 -7.30 16.51 1.24
N GLN A 3 -6.79 17.22 0.24
CA GLN A 3 -5.43 17.75 0.25
C GLN A 3 -5.39 19.05 1.04
N ALA A 4 -4.34 19.25 1.83
CA ALA A 4 -4.11 20.44 2.62
C ALA A 4 -2.60 20.78 2.63
N THR A 5 -2.27 21.98 3.12
CA THR A 5 -0.87 22.38 3.31
C THR A 5 -0.62 22.54 4.80
N SER A 6 0.47 21.94 5.29
CA SER A 6 0.90 22.07 6.68
C SER A 6 1.41 23.49 6.97
N ARG A 7 1.60 23.84 8.25
CA ARG A 7 2.20 25.12 8.64
C ARG A 7 3.64 25.31 8.12
N THR A 8 4.32 24.23 7.82
CA THR A 8 5.68 24.24 7.24
C THR A 8 5.69 24.28 5.71
N GLY A 9 4.51 24.38 5.06
CA GLY A 9 4.38 24.38 3.60
C GLY A 9 4.34 23.00 2.95
N ALA A 10 4.49 21.90 3.72
CA ALA A 10 4.43 20.56 3.16
C ALA A 10 2.98 20.16 2.80
N PHE A 11 2.80 19.47 1.67
CA PHE A 11 1.52 18.90 1.29
C PHE A 11 1.17 17.69 2.14
N VAL A 12 -0.06 17.65 2.64
CA VAL A 12 -0.60 16.58 3.47
C VAL A 12 -1.96 16.13 2.96
N VAL A 13 -2.32 14.89 3.25
CA VAL A 13 -3.64 14.33 3.01
C VAL A 13 -4.36 14.20 4.34
N LEU A 14 -5.56 14.76 4.43
CA LEU A 14 -6.45 14.60 5.57
C LEU A 14 -7.52 13.57 5.20
N LYS A 15 -7.57 12.46 5.94
CA LYS A 15 -8.56 11.40 5.80
C LYS A 15 -9.43 11.39 7.05
N THR A 16 -10.75 11.57 6.89
CA THR A 16 -11.69 11.32 7.97
C THR A 16 -11.94 9.82 8.05
N ILE A 17 -11.74 9.25 9.21
CA ILE A 17 -12.01 7.84 9.51
C ILE A 17 -13.09 7.77 10.60
N ALA A 18 -13.92 6.73 10.57
CA ALA A 18 -14.67 6.34 11.75
C ALA A 18 -13.65 5.83 12.78
N ASP A 19 -13.98 5.87 14.08
CA ASP A 19 -13.08 5.35 15.13
C ASP A 19 -12.95 3.83 14.95
N THR A 20 -11.97 3.46 14.13
CA THR A 20 -11.83 2.13 13.57
C THR A 20 -10.43 1.57 13.83
N ASN A 21 -10.32 0.30 13.56
CA ASN A 21 -9.08 -0.48 13.51
C ASN A 21 -7.94 0.22 12.72
N GLU A 22 -8.25 1.00 11.65
CA GLU A 22 -7.25 1.70 10.85
C GLU A 22 -6.37 2.63 11.69
N ARG A 23 -6.98 3.43 12.60
CA ARG A 23 -6.22 4.31 13.50
C ARG A 23 -5.25 3.53 14.37
N GLN A 24 -5.74 2.47 15.00
CA GLN A 24 -4.93 1.65 15.91
C GLN A 24 -3.77 0.98 15.19
N LEU A 25 -4.03 0.43 14.00
CA LEU A 25 -3.00 -0.18 13.16
C LEU A 25 -1.94 0.83 12.72
N LEU A 26 -2.34 2.01 12.23
CA LEU A 26 -1.39 3.04 11.81
C LEU A 26 -0.55 3.57 12.99
N GLN A 27 -1.13 3.72 14.17
CA GLN A 27 -0.39 4.10 15.37
C GLN A 27 0.61 3.02 15.78
N TYR A 28 0.21 1.75 15.78
CA TYR A 28 1.07 0.61 16.06
C TYR A 28 2.24 0.53 15.06
N LEU A 29 1.96 0.55 13.76
CA LEU A 29 2.96 0.44 12.70
C LEU A 29 3.92 1.63 12.67
N ARG A 30 3.45 2.85 13.02
CA ARG A 30 4.28 4.07 13.09
C ARG A 30 5.47 3.93 14.05
N ASP A 31 5.26 3.21 15.14
CA ASP A 31 6.24 3.12 16.22
C ASP A 31 7.34 2.07 15.93
N ILE A 32 7.14 1.22 14.92
CA ILE A 32 8.11 0.20 14.48
C ILE A 32 9.14 0.84 13.54
N LYS A 33 10.39 0.90 13.99
CA LYS A 33 11.51 1.56 13.26
C LYS A 33 12.35 0.56 12.49
N GLU A 34 11.72 -0.17 11.57
CA GLU A 34 12.38 -1.10 10.66
C GLU A 34 12.46 -0.52 9.26
N GLN A 35 13.54 -0.80 8.52
CA GLN A 35 13.70 -0.34 7.14
C GLN A 35 12.63 -0.95 6.22
N SER A 36 12.22 -2.19 6.51
CA SER A 36 11.15 -2.92 5.85
C SER A 36 9.75 -2.35 6.09
N ASN A 37 9.60 -1.39 7.02
CA ASN A 37 8.33 -0.73 7.27
C ASN A 37 8.02 0.25 6.12
N HIS A 38 7.28 -0.24 5.14
CA HIS A 38 6.76 0.54 4.01
C HIS A 38 5.34 1.05 4.23
N THR A 39 4.88 1.18 5.47
CA THR A 39 3.59 1.82 5.77
C THR A 39 3.72 3.34 5.68
N ILE A 40 2.66 4.00 5.21
CA ILE A 40 2.64 5.47 5.16
C ILE A 40 2.81 6.06 6.56
N PRO A 41 3.72 7.04 6.78
CA PRO A 41 3.87 7.67 8.07
C PRO A 41 2.59 8.37 8.53
N LEU A 42 2.11 8.05 9.73
CA LEU A 42 1.04 8.79 10.39
C LEU A 42 1.64 10.07 11.01
N LEU A 43 1.29 11.24 10.45
CA LEU A 43 1.83 12.52 10.91
C LEU A 43 1.10 13.02 12.15
N ASP A 44 -0.24 12.97 12.14
CA ASP A 44 -1.05 13.48 13.24
C ASP A 44 -2.41 12.79 13.28
N VAL A 45 -3.06 12.87 14.44
CA VAL A 45 -4.41 12.36 14.69
C VAL A 45 -5.22 13.43 15.41
N ILE A 46 -6.35 13.82 14.85
CA ILE A 46 -7.24 14.85 15.38
C ILE A 46 -8.60 14.22 15.67
N ASP A 47 -8.94 14.10 16.93
CA ASP A 47 -10.24 13.59 17.36
C ASP A 47 -11.30 14.68 17.23
N LEU A 48 -12.40 14.37 16.56
CA LEU A 48 -13.56 15.24 16.41
C LEU A 48 -14.65 14.84 17.41
N SER A 49 -15.43 15.82 17.84
CA SER A 49 -16.43 15.70 18.89
C SER A 49 -17.64 14.79 18.61
N VAL A 50 -17.59 13.90 17.62
CA VAL A 50 -18.74 13.05 17.22
C VAL A 50 -18.27 11.63 16.78
N GLY A 51 -17.28 11.04 17.46
CA GLY A 51 -16.82 9.69 17.12
C GLY A 51 -16.18 9.58 15.72
N LYS A 52 -15.68 10.69 15.19
CA LYS A 52 -14.91 10.75 13.95
C LYS A 52 -13.51 11.24 14.25
N THR A 53 -12.54 10.65 13.58
CA THR A 53 -11.13 11.03 13.68
C THR A 53 -10.64 11.49 12.30
N ILE A 54 -9.80 12.51 12.29
CA ILE A 54 -9.04 12.89 11.11
C ILE A 54 -7.61 12.40 11.32
N ILE A 55 -7.09 11.65 10.37
CA ILE A 55 -5.66 11.32 10.29
C ILE A 55 -5.00 12.22 9.25
N ALA A 56 -3.79 12.68 9.56
CA ALA A 56 -2.93 13.44 8.67
C ALA A 56 -1.79 12.54 8.16
N LEU A 57 -1.67 12.43 6.85
CA LEU A 57 -0.65 11.62 6.16
C LEU A 57 0.16 12.52 5.22
N PRO A 58 1.42 12.22 4.93
CA PRO A 58 2.16 12.96 3.91
C PRO A 58 1.55 12.70 2.53
N TRP A 59 1.47 13.74 1.71
CA TRP A 59 1.10 13.58 0.31
C TRP A 59 2.25 12.91 -0.44
N LYS A 60 1.96 11.91 -1.25
CA LYS A 60 2.90 11.18 -2.09
C LYS A 60 2.28 10.92 -3.47
N SER A 61 3.11 10.70 -4.47
CA SER A 61 2.66 10.45 -5.85
C SER A 61 2.04 9.05 -5.99
N PRO A 62 0.91 8.89 -6.69
CA PRO A 62 0.35 7.58 -6.99
C PRO A 62 1.33 6.68 -7.75
N LEU A 63 1.34 5.37 -7.42
CA LEU A 63 2.25 4.40 -8.05
C LEU A 63 2.17 4.42 -9.58
N ASP A 64 0.97 4.35 -10.15
CA ASP A 64 0.78 4.26 -11.60
C ASP A 64 1.29 5.51 -12.33
N GLU A 65 1.16 6.69 -11.72
CA GLU A 65 1.72 7.92 -12.26
C GLU A 65 3.24 7.87 -12.32
N VAL A 66 3.87 7.39 -11.25
CA VAL A 66 5.35 7.26 -11.18
C VAL A 66 5.86 6.23 -12.18
N LEU A 67 5.17 5.08 -12.31
CA LEU A 67 5.55 4.03 -13.24
C LEU A 67 5.44 4.49 -14.71
N GLN A 68 4.42 5.30 -15.05
CA GLN A 68 4.20 5.82 -16.39
C GLN A 68 5.18 6.94 -16.75
N LEU A 69 5.40 7.89 -15.84
CA LEU A 69 6.18 9.11 -16.14
C LEU A 69 7.68 8.96 -15.86
N ARG A 70 8.06 8.11 -14.91
CA ARG A 70 9.44 8.01 -14.41
C ARG A 70 9.97 6.58 -14.39
N GLY A 71 9.37 5.68 -15.16
CA GLY A 71 9.65 4.25 -15.15
C GLY A 71 11.05 3.90 -15.69
N ARG A 72 12.12 4.35 -15.03
CA ARG A 72 13.43 3.76 -15.24
C ARG A 72 13.37 2.30 -14.78
N PRO A 73 13.94 1.35 -15.52
CA PRO A 73 13.91 -0.08 -15.21
C PRO A 73 14.31 -0.40 -13.77
N ASP A 74 15.40 0.22 -13.31
CA ASP A 74 15.92 0.01 -11.96
C ASP A 74 14.94 0.49 -10.87
N ASN A 75 14.21 1.58 -11.13
CA ASN A 75 13.19 2.08 -10.21
C ASN A 75 12.00 1.12 -10.14
N VAL A 76 11.55 0.54 -11.26
CA VAL A 76 10.44 -0.41 -11.29
C VAL A 76 10.76 -1.66 -10.48
N VAL A 77 11.98 -2.22 -10.66
CA VAL A 77 12.45 -3.38 -9.90
C VAL A 77 12.53 -3.04 -8.41
N SER A 78 13.16 -1.91 -8.06
CA SER A 78 13.28 -1.45 -6.68
C SER A 78 11.92 -1.26 -6.02
N LEU A 79 10.96 -0.59 -6.68
CA LEU A 79 9.61 -0.39 -6.14
C LEU A 79 8.86 -1.71 -5.96
N CYS A 80 9.02 -2.66 -6.90
CA CYS A 80 8.43 -3.99 -6.77
C CYS A 80 8.99 -4.74 -5.55
N LEU A 81 10.31 -4.68 -5.33
CA LEU A 81 10.95 -5.31 -4.17
C LEU A 81 10.51 -4.66 -2.85
N GLN A 82 10.46 -3.33 -2.80
CA GLN A 82 9.96 -2.59 -1.63
C GLN A 82 8.50 -2.93 -1.32
N PHE A 83 7.66 -3.12 -2.36
CA PHE A 83 6.28 -3.55 -2.15
C PHE A 83 6.20 -4.94 -1.50
N ILE A 84 6.97 -5.91 -2.01
CA ILE A 84 7.02 -7.27 -1.44
C ILE A 84 7.55 -7.23 0.00
N GLU A 85 8.61 -6.45 0.26
CA GLU A 85 9.18 -6.25 1.58
C GLU A 85 8.15 -5.66 2.56
N GLY A 86 7.40 -4.64 2.12
CA GLY A 86 6.35 -4.02 2.93
C GLY A 86 5.20 -4.98 3.26
N VAL A 87 4.78 -5.81 2.30
CA VAL A 87 3.76 -6.84 2.56
C VAL A 87 4.28 -7.90 3.55
N ALA A 88 5.53 -8.34 3.37
CA ALA A 88 6.16 -9.29 4.30
C ALA A 88 6.29 -8.70 5.71
N PHE A 89 6.67 -7.43 5.84
CA PHE A 89 6.71 -6.69 7.10
C PHE A 89 5.33 -6.70 7.78
N LEU A 90 4.26 -6.34 7.06
CA LEU A 90 2.90 -6.35 7.62
C LEU A 90 2.54 -7.73 8.19
N HIS A 91 2.78 -8.80 7.43
CA HIS A 91 2.48 -10.17 7.84
C HIS A 91 3.32 -10.61 9.06
N GLN A 92 4.60 -10.24 9.14
CA GLN A 92 5.45 -10.49 10.31
C GLN A 92 4.90 -9.81 11.57
N HIS A 93 4.32 -8.61 11.39
CA HIS A 93 3.67 -7.84 12.47
C HIS A 93 2.18 -8.17 12.64
N LYS A 94 1.74 -9.32 12.13
CA LYS A 94 0.39 -9.84 12.32
C LYS A 94 -0.71 -8.94 11.77
N VAL A 95 -0.43 -8.25 10.67
CA VAL A 95 -1.37 -7.40 9.95
C VAL A 95 -1.55 -7.92 8.54
N ALA A 96 -2.79 -8.22 8.15
CA ALA A 96 -3.20 -8.43 6.77
C ALA A 96 -3.86 -7.16 6.24
N HIS A 97 -3.44 -6.69 5.06
CA HIS A 97 -3.94 -5.43 4.49
C HIS A 97 -5.34 -5.57 3.87
N CYS A 98 -5.65 -6.71 3.29
CA CYS A 98 -6.94 -7.08 2.71
C CYS A 98 -7.44 -6.22 1.51
N ASP A 99 -6.65 -5.25 1.03
CA ASP A 99 -6.99 -4.45 -0.18
C ASP A 99 -5.74 -4.00 -0.95
N LEU A 100 -4.78 -4.91 -1.13
CA LEU A 100 -3.56 -4.62 -1.90
C LEU A 100 -3.89 -4.42 -3.38
N LYS A 101 -3.63 -3.20 -3.88
CA LYS A 101 -3.86 -2.78 -5.27
C LYS A 101 -3.01 -1.55 -5.61
N PRO A 102 -2.79 -1.19 -6.90
CA PRO A 102 -2.00 -0.02 -7.27
C PRO A 102 -2.49 1.28 -6.66
N GLY A 103 -3.83 1.45 -6.52
CA GLY A 103 -4.42 2.64 -5.91
C GLY A 103 -4.13 2.80 -4.41
N ASN A 104 -3.66 1.74 -3.74
CA ASN A 104 -3.26 1.75 -2.33
C ASN A 104 -1.73 1.75 -2.15
N VAL A 105 -1.00 2.17 -3.19
CA VAL A 105 0.46 2.32 -3.16
C VAL A 105 0.83 3.71 -3.66
N VAL A 106 1.68 4.38 -2.90
CA VAL A 106 2.21 5.71 -3.25
C VAL A 106 3.73 5.71 -3.15
N VAL A 107 4.36 6.67 -3.83
CA VAL A 107 5.80 6.76 -3.94
C VAL A 107 6.28 8.15 -3.56
N ASP A 108 7.32 8.23 -2.76
CA ASP A 108 8.05 9.46 -2.51
C ASP A 108 8.98 9.73 -3.69
N THR A 109 8.62 10.73 -4.47
CA THR A 109 9.40 11.16 -5.65
C THR A 109 10.26 12.37 -5.34
N ILE A 110 10.28 12.81 -4.08
CA ILE A 110 11.04 13.98 -3.66
C ILE A 110 12.49 13.59 -3.53
N SER A 111 13.24 13.78 -4.57
CA SER A 111 14.60 14.27 -4.55
C SER A 111 15.11 14.39 -5.99
N GLU A 112 15.63 15.54 -6.34
CA GLU A 112 16.56 15.70 -7.46
C GLU A 112 17.89 14.95 -7.16
N SER A 113 18.01 14.34 -5.98
CA SER A 113 19.14 13.52 -5.57
C SER A 113 19.01 12.10 -6.17
N GLU A 114 20.14 11.47 -6.45
CA GLU A 114 20.29 10.13 -7.04
C GLU A 114 19.73 8.97 -6.20
N THR A 115 18.92 9.24 -5.18
CA THR A 115 18.35 8.21 -4.30
C THR A 115 17.14 7.53 -4.97
N LEU A 116 17.07 6.21 -4.84
CA LEU A 116 15.92 5.43 -5.29
C LEU A 116 14.63 5.91 -4.60
N PRO A 117 13.52 6.02 -5.33
CA PRO A 117 12.25 6.42 -4.76
C PRO A 117 11.79 5.43 -3.69
N ARG A 118 11.15 5.93 -2.62
CA ARG A 118 10.62 5.09 -1.56
C ARG A 118 9.12 4.86 -1.75
N LEU A 119 8.74 3.60 -1.69
CA LEU A 119 7.34 3.17 -1.77
C LEU A 119 6.69 3.16 -0.39
N PHE A 120 5.37 3.45 -0.35
CA PHE A 120 4.54 3.31 0.83
C PHE A 120 3.20 2.66 0.49
N ILE A 121 2.75 1.77 1.39
CA ILE A 121 1.42 1.15 1.38
C ILE A 121 0.49 2.04 2.21
N ILE A 122 -0.70 2.32 1.69
CA ILE A 122 -1.71 3.21 2.28
C ILE A 122 -3.06 2.51 2.37
N ASP A 123 -4.00 3.14 3.11
CA ASP A 123 -5.41 2.75 3.19
C ASP A 123 -5.66 1.42 3.91
N PHE A 124 -5.51 1.44 5.22
CA PHE A 124 -5.69 0.30 6.12
C PHE A 124 -7.13 0.09 6.58
N ASP A 125 -8.12 0.64 5.85
CA ASP A 125 -9.54 0.59 6.21
C ASP A 125 -10.10 -0.84 6.29
N LEU A 126 -9.62 -1.73 5.43
CA LEU A 126 -9.98 -3.15 5.41
C LEU A 126 -8.98 -4.06 6.12
N ALA A 127 -7.90 -3.50 6.66
CA ALA A 127 -6.84 -4.28 7.26
C ALA A 127 -7.32 -5.01 8.53
N GLN A 128 -6.75 -6.17 8.79
CA GLN A 128 -7.11 -7.05 9.90
C GLN A 128 -5.87 -7.44 10.70
N SER A 129 -5.99 -7.40 12.03
CA SER A 129 -5.03 -8.07 12.89
C SER A 129 -5.27 -9.57 12.85
N VAL A 130 -4.21 -10.35 12.70
CA VAL A 130 -4.25 -11.82 12.62
C VAL A 130 -3.30 -12.42 13.65
N GLU A 131 -3.62 -13.60 14.16
CA GLU A 131 -2.74 -14.29 15.11
C GLU A 131 -1.65 -15.09 14.38
N SER A 132 -2.01 -15.71 13.26
CA SER A 132 -1.13 -16.52 12.42
C SER A 132 -1.63 -16.60 10.98
N GLU A 133 -0.91 -17.31 10.11
CA GLU A 133 -1.32 -17.59 8.73
C GLU A 133 -2.60 -18.43 8.65
N GLU A 134 -2.86 -19.24 9.69
CA GLU A 134 -4.02 -20.12 9.79
C GLU A 134 -5.28 -19.35 10.27
N THR A 135 -5.14 -18.07 10.64
CA THR A 135 -6.30 -17.24 11.01
C THR A 135 -7.32 -17.24 9.88
N ILE A 136 -8.56 -17.57 10.21
CA ILE A 136 -9.68 -17.59 9.27
C ILE A 136 -10.64 -16.46 9.57
N ALA A 137 -10.84 -15.60 8.59
CA ALA A 137 -11.87 -14.58 8.58
C ALA A 137 -13.12 -15.05 7.82
N GLN A 138 -14.22 -14.33 8.00
CA GLN A 138 -15.47 -14.54 7.27
C GLN A 138 -15.91 -13.25 6.59
N GLY A 139 -16.50 -13.35 5.44
CA GLY A 139 -17.03 -12.23 4.70
C GLY A 139 -16.32 -11.99 3.38
N TRP A 140 -16.21 -10.74 3.00
CA TRP A 140 -15.64 -10.31 1.76
C TRP A 140 -14.76 -9.08 1.99
N CYS A 141 -13.62 -9.01 1.34
CA CYS A 141 -12.74 -7.84 1.39
C CYS A 141 -12.05 -7.61 0.05
N GLY A 142 -11.53 -6.39 -0.12
CA GLY A 142 -10.74 -6.02 -1.29
C GLY A 142 -11.54 -5.33 -2.39
N THR A 143 -10.88 -5.09 -3.51
CA THR A 143 -11.40 -4.37 -4.68
C THR A 143 -11.18 -5.21 -5.95
N PRO A 144 -12.22 -5.54 -6.75
CA PRO A 144 -12.02 -6.19 -8.03
C PRO A 144 -11.11 -5.34 -8.96
N PRO A 145 -10.24 -5.94 -9.73
CA PRO A 145 -9.96 -7.38 -9.90
C PRO A 145 -8.84 -7.92 -8.99
N TRP A 146 -8.56 -7.27 -7.86
CA TRP A 146 -7.45 -7.56 -6.95
C TRP A 146 -7.82 -8.53 -5.82
N ILE A 147 -8.97 -9.13 -5.88
CA ILE A 147 -9.52 -10.04 -4.87
C ILE A 147 -9.08 -11.46 -5.16
N ALA A 148 -8.66 -12.19 -4.13
CA ALA A 148 -8.34 -13.60 -4.22
C ALA A 148 -9.59 -14.44 -4.58
N PRO A 149 -9.46 -15.47 -5.45
CA PRO A 149 -10.60 -16.22 -5.99
C PRO A 149 -11.50 -16.84 -4.92
N GLU A 150 -10.92 -17.27 -3.82
CA GLU A 150 -11.63 -17.90 -2.70
C GLU A 150 -12.63 -16.97 -2.00
N LEU A 151 -12.48 -15.64 -2.14
CA LEU A 151 -13.46 -14.69 -1.59
C LEU A 151 -14.74 -14.62 -2.43
N GLY A 152 -14.72 -15.13 -3.66
CA GLY A 152 -15.90 -15.14 -4.52
C GLY A 152 -16.39 -13.74 -4.88
N SER A 153 -17.73 -13.59 -4.97
CA SER A 153 -18.42 -12.33 -5.26
C SER A 153 -18.92 -11.67 -3.98
N ARG A 154 -18.94 -10.33 -3.95
CA ARG A 154 -19.46 -9.54 -2.82
C ARG A 154 -20.93 -9.90 -2.49
N ASP A 155 -21.72 -10.17 -3.52
CA ASP A 155 -23.15 -10.50 -3.39
C ASP A 155 -23.39 -12.03 -3.32
N GLY A 156 -22.31 -12.81 -3.24
CA GLY A 156 -22.34 -14.26 -3.12
C GLY A 156 -22.46 -14.74 -1.66
N PRO A 157 -22.42 -16.07 -1.45
CA PRO A 157 -22.41 -16.61 -0.09
C PRO A 157 -21.17 -16.17 0.67
N ILE A 158 -21.36 -15.98 1.99
CA ILE A 158 -20.26 -15.62 2.90
C ILE A 158 -19.18 -16.70 2.85
N GLN A 159 -17.98 -16.30 2.45
CA GLN A 159 -16.81 -17.17 2.36
C GLN A 159 -15.97 -17.14 3.64
N ARG A 160 -15.27 -18.25 3.87
CA ARG A 160 -14.20 -18.31 4.87
C ARG A 160 -12.87 -18.27 4.14
N TYR A 161 -11.97 -17.41 4.57
CA TYR A 161 -10.67 -17.20 3.91
C TYR A 161 -9.57 -16.87 4.92
N SER A 162 -8.32 -17.11 4.55
CA SER A 162 -7.18 -16.59 5.28
C SER A 162 -6.83 -15.19 4.76
N PRO A 163 -6.86 -14.14 5.60
CA PRO A 163 -6.47 -12.78 5.20
C PRO A 163 -5.02 -12.72 4.66
N ILE A 164 -4.10 -13.47 5.27
CA ILE A 164 -2.71 -13.55 4.82
C ILE A 164 -2.59 -14.18 3.42
N LEU A 165 -3.31 -15.26 3.15
CA LEU A 165 -3.27 -15.90 1.83
C LEU A 165 -3.93 -15.02 0.76
N ALA A 166 -5.00 -14.31 1.10
CA ALA A 166 -5.63 -13.34 0.21
C ALA A 166 -4.67 -12.19 -0.15
N ASP A 167 -3.93 -11.66 0.82
CA ASP A 167 -2.89 -10.66 0.56
C ASP A 167 -1.74 -11.21 -0.30
N ARG A 168 -1.30 -12.44 -0.07
CA ARG A 168 -0.25 -13.08 -0.90
C ARG A 168 -0.70 -13.23 -2.35
N TRP A 169 -1.96 -13.59 -2.58
CA TRP A 169 -2.53 -13.64 -3.92
C TRP A 169 -2.54 -12.26 -4.57
N ALA A 170 -3.05 -11.23 -3.85
CA ALA A 170 -3.05 -9.85 -4.32
C ALA A 170 -1.62 -9.32 -4.58
N CYS A 171 -0.65 -9.69 -3.72
CA CYS A 171 0.77 -9.38 -3.92
C CYS A 171 1.29 -9.97 -5.24
N GLY A 172 0.98 -11.23 -5.56
CA GLY A 172 1.32 -11.85 -6.85
C GLY A 172 0.70 -11.09 -8.04
N ARG A 173 -0.53 -10.60 -7.90
CA ARG A 173 -1.17 -9.72 -8.90
C ARG A 173 -0.44 -8.39 -9.06
N MET A 174 0.01 -7.80 -7.96
CA MET A 174 0.80 -6.57 -7.98
C MET A 174 2.16 -6.76 -8.65
N VAL A 175 2.87 -7.86 -8.39
CA VAL A 175 4.11 -8.21 -9.12
C VAL A 175 3.86 -8.29 -10.61
N LYS A 176 2.76 -8.93 -11.04
CA LYS A 176 2.34 -8.96 -12.45
C LYS A 176 2.00 -7.56 -12.99
N HIS A 177 1.49 -6.66 -12.16
CA HIS A 177 1.24 -5.26 -12.54
C HIS A 177 2.56 -4.52 -12.79
N PHE A 178 3.54 -4.61 -11.88
CA PHE A 178 4.89 -4.05 -12.06
C PHE A 178 5.56 -4.60 -13.32
N ALA A 179 5.39 -5.89 -13.62
CA ALA A 179 6.00 -6.53 -14.79
C ALA A 179 5.61 -5.88 -16.13
N LYS A 180 4.48 -5.18 -16.22
CA LYS A 180 4.08 -4.43 -17.41
C LYS A 180 5.02 -3.27 -17.74
N TYR A 181 5.74 -2.77 -16.73
CA TYR A 181 6.67 -1.64 -16.84
C TYR A 181 8.12 -2.08 -16.85
N PHE A 182 8.40 -3.40 -16.79
CA PHE A 182 9.76 -3.90 -16.98
C PHE A 182 10.18 -3.73 -18.45
N PRO A 183 11.44 -3.34 -18.73
CA PRO A 183 11.92 -3.24 -20.10
C PRO A 183 11.85 -4.62 -20.75
N THR A 184 11.22 -4.68 -21.92
CA THR A 184 11.33 -5.87 -22.76
C THR A 184 12.77 -5.98 -23.28
N TYR A 185 13.28 -7.20 -23.45
CA TYR A 185 14.65 -7.46 -23.93
C TYR A 185 14.98 -6.74 -25.26
N GLU A 186 13.99 -6.43 -26.09
CA GLU A 186 14.13 -5.65 -27.31
C GLU A 186 14.34 -4.14 -27.05
N GLY A 187 13.75 -3.59 -26.00
CA GLY A 187 13.95 -2.19 -25.60
C GLY A 187 15.37 -1.93 -25.08
N ALA A 188 15.96 -2.88 -24.36
CA ALA A 188 17.31 -2.78 -23.82
C ALA A 188 18.41 -2.76 -24.91
N ARG A 189 18.16 -3.32 -26.10
CA ARG A 189 19.11 -3.26 -27.23
C ARG A 189 19.12 -1.89 -27.93
N LYS A 190 18.01 -1.16 -27.92
CA LYS A 190 17.94 0.16 -28.60
C LYS A 190 18.60 1.28 -27.78
N THR A 191 18.71 1.14 -26.47
CA THR A 191 19.33 2.15 -25.61
C THR A 191 20.86 2.08 -25.56
N LYS A 192 21.49 1.03 -26.12
CA LYS A 192 22.96 0.87 -26.19
C LYS A 192 23.56 1.33 -27.51
N LEU A 193 22.79 1.93 -28.42
CA LEU A 193 23.23 2.34 -29.77
C LEU A 193 23.02 3.84 -30.02
N LEU A 194 22.91 4.66 -29.02
CA LEU A 194 23.01 6.11 -29.04
C LEU A 194 24.02 6.52 -27.94
#